data_2d138fb36ff345ab5a50003a951067d9
#
_entry.id   2d138fb36ff345ab5a50003a951067d9
#
_cell.length_a   1.000
_cell.length_b   1.000
_cell.length_c   1.000
_cell.angle_alpha   90.00
_cell.angle_beta   90.00
_cell.angle_gamma   90.00
#
_symmetry.space_group_name_H-M   'P 1'
#
loop_
_entity.id
_entity.type
_entity.pdbx_description
1 polymer ?
#
loop_
_entity_poly.entity_id
_entity_poly.type
_entity_poly.pdbx_seq_one_letter_code
_entity_poly.pdbx_strand_id
1 'polypeptide(L)'
;MFTSIKNAIFKHGYLIITAAWLYTISFIFSNYFSYNSGPEKVKQNLARRIHDEEQVFDQLINDTTSLSNLIFYSSSAEIEQTIRNGKSGVFVYKQLTQSRVEELYWSTNKMTVPSTFLNAVSNIQFVNSSNGHSLLLTNKIRLRNNDYLVVNVLPIKWSYFIENKYFKADFVDFPGLDEQYSITNNPAHTPIYSQDGIYLFSIELKDGKQFVSYDIITILFRITAILLLLIFIHAITKDLIASFGFRRGFQFLLISIFLLRLISYLFPFPFDYTKLSLFDPSIYASNFLHPSLGDLFLNSILFYWIMRFVKNNYSVHIDLRSNQSS
;
A
#
# COMPACT_ATOMS: atom_id res chain seq x y z
N MET A 1 18.76 23.16 -41.13
CA MET A 1 17.76 22.39 -40.36
C MET A 1 18.40 21.70 -39.15
N PHE A 2 19.42 20.89 -39.33
CA PHE A 2 20.08 20.14 -38.21
C PHE A 2 20.63 21.06 -37.11
N THR A 3 21.32 22.14 -37.47
CA THR A 3 21.90 23.09 -36.51
C THR A 3 20.85 23.82 -35.67
N SER A 4 19.70 24.18 -36.25
CA SER A 4 18.60 24.83 -35.53
C SER A 4 17.90 23.89 -34.56
N ILE A 5 17.70 22.62 -34.95
CA ILE A 5 17.15 21.58 -34.05
C ILE A 5 18.12 21.31 -32.90
N LYS A 6 19.43 21.20 -33.20
CA LYS A 6 20.47 21.02 -32.22
C LYS A 6 20.44 22.15 -31.17
N ASN A 7 20.40 23.41 -31.64
CA ASN A 7 20.36 24.58 -30.76
C ASN A 7 19.08 24.60 -29.88
N ALA A 8 17.93 24.26 -30.44
CA ALA A 8 16.66 24.16 -29.69
C ALA A 8 16.73 23.04 -28.59
N ILE A 9 17.31 21.88 -28.92
CA ILE A 9 17.54 20.81 -27.96
C ILE A 9 18.48 21.26 -26.85
N PHE A 10 19.60 21.91 -27.16
CA PHE A 10 20.51 22.40 -26.15
C PHE A 10 19.89 23.48 -25.26
N LYS A 11 19.11 24.39 -25.83
CA LYS A 11 18.42 25.46 -25.09
C LYS A 11 17.43 24.93 -24.05
N HIS A 12 16.70 23.84 -24.38
CA HIS A 12 15.66 23.26 -23.53
C HIS A 12 16.07 21.92 -22.92
N GLY A 13 17.32 21.46 -23.13
CA GLY A 13 17.83 20.16 -22.72
C GLY A 13 17.74 19.90 -21.22
N TYR A 14 17.76 20.93 -20.40
CA TYR A 14 17.58 20.83 -18.96
C TYR A 14 16.22 20.19 -18.58
N LEU A 15 15.17 20.43 -19.36
CA LEU A 15 13.84 19.85 -19.10
C LEU A 15 13.85 18.33 -19.26
N ILE A 16 14.46 17.81 -20.33
CA ILE A 16 14.52 16.37 -20.55
C ILE A 16 15.47 15.68 -19.55
N ILE A 17 16.58 16.33 -19.18
CA ILE A 17 17.49 15.82 -18.16
C ILE A 17 16.78 15.75 -16.83
N THR A 18 16.06 16.80 -16.41
CA THR A 18 15.28 16.81 -15.17
C THR A 18 14.16 15.76 -15.19
N ALA A 19 13.47 15.61 -16.33
CA ALA A 19 12.44 14.57 -16.49
C ALA A 19 13.01 13.17 -16.34
N ALA A 20 14.17 12.89 -16.98
CA ALA A 20 14.87 11.61 -16.85
C ALA A 20 15.31 11.33 -15.41
N TRP A 21 15.84 12.35 -14.71
CA TRP A 21 16.21 12.26 -13.29
C TRP A 21 15.01 11.93 -12.41
N LEU A 22 13.91 12.65 -12.55
CA LEU A 22 12.68 12.39 -11.78
C LEU A 22 12.12 10.98 -12.06
N TYR A 23 12.18 10.54 -13.31
CA TYR A 23 11.74 9.19 -13.66
C TYR A 23 12.64 8.12 -13.04
N THR A 24 13.97 8.32 -13.05
CA THR A 24 14.93 7.41 -12.41
C THR A 24 14.71 7.35 -10.90
N ILE A 25 14.54 8.50 -10.24
CA ILE A 25 14.23 8.58 -8.82
C ILE A 25 12.91 7.84 -8.53
N SER A 26 11.88 8.03 -9.35
CA SER A 26 10.60 7.33 -9.18
C SER A 26 10.75 5.81 -9.25
N PHE A 27 11.66 5.31 -10.07
CA PHE A 27 11.95 3.87 -10.18
C PHE A 27 12.60 3.34 -8.91
N ILE A 28 13.54 4.09 -8.32
CA ILE A 28 14.18 3.74 -7.04
C ILE A 28 13.12 3.66 -5.93
N PHE A 29 12.23 4.66 -5.83
CA PHE A 29 11.14 4.65 -4.86
C PHE A 29 10.17 3.49 -5.10
N SER A 30 9.74 3.29 -6.33
CA SER A 30 8.86 2.16 -6.69
C SER A 30 9.44 0.81 -6.29
N ASN A 31 10.73 0.59 -6.53
CA ASN A 31 11.42 -0.64 -6.13
C ASN A 31 11.54 -0.78 -4.62
N TYR A 32 11.83 0.30 -3.90
CA TYR A 32 11.91 0.30 -2.45
C TYR A 32 10.56 -0.06 -1.82
N PHE A 33 9.46 0.56 -2.27
CA PHE A 33 8.12 0.26 -1.76
C PHE A 33 7.66 -1.14 -2.16
N SER A 34 7.92 -1.58 -3.39
CA SER A 34 7.64 -2.95 -3.84
C SER A 34 8.38 -3.99 -2.99
N TYR A 35 9.65 -3.75 -2.68
CA TYR A 35 10.43 -4.63 -1.81
C TYR A 35 9.86 -4.69 -0.40
N ASN A 36 9.45 -3.55 0.17
CA ASN A 36 8.87 -3.49 1.51
C ASN A 36 7.45 -4.07 1.60
N SER A 37 6.76 -4.22 0.47
CA SER A 37 5.43 -4.84 0.37
C SER A 37 5.50 -6.31 -0.08
N GLY A 38 6.70 -6.84 -0.33
CA GLY A 38 6.89 -8.24 -0.74
C GLY A 38 6.54 -9.23 0.38
N PRO A 39 6.11 -10.49 0.06
CA PRO A 39 5.64 -11.46 1.04
C PRO A 39 6.67 -11.79 2.11
N GLU A 40 7.95 -11.86 1.76
CA GLU A 40 9.01 -12.12 2.73
C GLU A 40 9.19 -10.97 3.73
N LYS A 41 9.03 -9.73 3.28
CA LYS A 41 9.12 -8.56 4.17
C LYS A 41 7.89 -8.44 5.07
N VAL A 42 6.70 -8.70 4.52
CA VAL A 42 5.45 -8.77 5.29
C VAL A 42 5.54 -9.86 6.34
N LYS A 43 6.01 -11.06 5.97
CA LYS A 43 6.30 -12.17 6.89
C LYS A 43 7.23 -11.74 8.03
N GLN A 44 8.38 -11.13 7.69
CA GLN A 44 9.35 -10.65 8.68
C GLN A 44 8.74 -9.64 9.66
N ASN A 45 7.93 -8.71 9.16
CA ASN A 45 7.28 -7.68 9.98
C ASN A 45 6.21 -8.28 10.90
N LEU A 46 5.38 -9.20 10.38
CA LEU A 46 4.37 -9.91 11.17
C LEU A 46 5.04 -10.82 12.21
N ALA A 47 6.05 -11.60 11.82
CA ALA A 47 6.79 -12.46 12.73
C ALA A 47 7.46 -11.66 13.86
N ARG A 48 8.11 -10.53 13.53
CA ARG A 48 8.71 -9.64 14.53
C ARG A 48 7.67 -9.17 15.54
N ARG A 49 6.53 -8.66 15.07
CA ARG A 49 5.45 -8.21 15.94
C ARG A 49 4.96 -9.32 16.88
N ILE A 50 4.80 -10.54 16.35
CA ILE A 50 4.38 -11.71 17.14
C ILE A 50 5.44 -12.02 18.20
N HIS A 51 6.70 -12.08 17.81
CA HIS A 51 7.81 -12.38 18.72
C HIS A 51 7.97 -11.31 19.82
N ASP A 52 7.80 -10.03 19.46
CA ASP A 52 7.83 -8.94 20.46
C ASP A 52 6.72 -9.13 21.52
N GLU A 53 5.51 -9.49 21.09
CA GLU A 53 4.39 -9.73 22.00
C GLU A 53 4.54 -11.03 22.80
N GLU A 54 5.12 -12.10 22.23
CA GLU A 54 5.51 -13.31 22.98
C GLU A 54 6.47 -12.96 24.11
N GLN A 55 7.49 -12.14 23.85
CA GLN A 55 8.44 -11.69 24.89
C GLN A 55 7.77 -10.86 25.98
N VAL A 56 6.88 -9.93 25.61
CA VAL A 56 6.13 -9.11 26.58
C VAL A 56 5.25 -10.00 27.45
N PHE A 57 4.58 -10.99 26.85
CA PHE A 57 3.77 -11.95 27.59
C PHE A 57 4.59 -12.81 28.53
N ASP A 58 5.74 -13.32 28.11
CA ASP A 58 6.65 -14.11 28.95
C ASP A 58 7.20 -13.27 30.12
N GLN A 59 7.52 -12.00 29.89
CA GLN A 59 7.92 -11.10 30.98
C GLN A 59 6.78 -10.90 31.97
N LEU A 60 5.55 -10.73 31.52
CA LEU A 60 4.37 -10.59 32.37
C LEU A 60 4.16 -11.86 33.22
N ILE A 61 4.27 -13.05 32.60
CA ILE A 61 4.09 -14.32 33.30
C ILE A 61 5.20 -14.57 34.37
N ASN A 62 6.42 -14.17 34.07
CA ASN A 62 7.56 -14.33 34.99
C ASN A 62 7.57 -13.31 36.14
N ASP A 63 6.91 -12.17 35.99
CA ASP A 63 6.73 -11.19 37.04
C ASP A 63 5.54 -11.54 37.93
N THR A 64 5.79 -12.49 38.87
CA THR A 64 4.77 -12.95 39.80
C THR A 64 4.23 -11.85 40.73
N THR A 65 5.00 -10.78 40.99
CA THR A 65 4.58 -9.65 41.80
C THR A 65 3.53 -8.83 41.07
N SER A 66 3.81 -8.49 39.84
CA SER A 66 2.90 -7.76 38.97
C SER A 66 1.61 -8.52 38.71
N LEU A 67 1.70 -9.82 38.43
CA LEU A 67 0.53 -10.71 38.27
C LEU A 67 -0.31 -10.81 39.53
N SER A 68 0.35 -10.93 40.70
CA SER A 68 -0.34 -10.96 41.99
C SER A 68 -1.09 -9.68 42.26
N ASN A 69 -0.49 -8.54 41.96
CA ASN A 69 -1.14 -7.23 42.07
C ASN A 69 -2.35 -7.09 41.13
N LEU A 70 -2.22 -7.57 39.88
CA LEU A 70 -3.31 -7.56 38.91
C LEU A 70 -4.51 -8.41 39.37
N ILE A 71 -4.24 -9.56 39.95
CA ILE A 71 -5.25 -10.55 40.40
C ILE A 71 -5.95 -10.10 41.69
N PHE A 72 -5.19 -9.59 42.67
CA PHE A 72 -5.70 -9.37 44.03
C PHE A 72 -6.01 -7.91 44.35
N TYR A 73 -5.41 -6.95 43.67
CA TYR A 73 -5.49 -5.53 44.03
C TYR A 73 -6.05 -4.61 42.91
N SER A 74 -6.49 -5.20 41.79
CA SER A 74 -7.21 -4.52 40.69
C SER A 74 -6.48 -3.36 40.00
N SER A 75 -5.24 -3.03 40.33
CA SER A 75 -4.33 -2.30 39.42
C SER A 75 -2.97 -1.99 40.06
N SER A 76 -1.89 -2.27 39.33
CA SER A 76 -0.72 -1.41 39.38
C SER A 76 -0.78 -0.50 38.15
N ALA A 77 -0.66 0.80 38.35
CA ALA A 77 -0.72 1.78 37.26
C ALA A 77 0.34 1.49 36.15
N GLU A 78 1.46 0.91 36.53
CA GLU A 78 2.55 0.51 35.63
C GLU A 78 2.14 -0.65 34.71
N ILE A 79 1.45 -1.67 35.23
CA ILE A 79 0.99 -2.80 34.43
C ILE A 79 -0.13 -2.38 33.50
N GLU A 80 -1.08 -1.58 34.00
CA GLU A 80 -2.12 -1.01 33.15
C GLU A 80 -1.54 -0.17 32.01
N GLN A 81 -0.49 0.60 32.25
CA GLN A 81 0.16 1.38 31.22
C GLN A 81 0.88 0.48 30.21
N THR A 82 1.56 -0.56 30.64
CA THR A 82 2.22 -1.54 29.76
C THR A 82 1.20 -2.28 28.91
N ILE A 83 0.11 -2.75 29.51
CA ILE A 83 -0.99 -3.44 28.82
C ILE A 83 -1.76 -2.48 27.89
N ARG A 84 -2.00 -1.23 28.30
CA ARG A 84 -2.67 -0.21 27.46
C ARG A 84 -1.83 0.25 26.27
N ASN A 85 -0.52 0.30 26.42
CA ASN A 85 0.41 0.59 25.34
C ASN A 85 0.56 -0.61 24.38
N GLY A 86 0.27 -1.82 24.86
CA GLY A 86 0.16 -3.02 24.04
C GLY A 86 -1.09 -2.99 23.16
N LYS A 87 -0.97 -3.51 21.95
CA LYS A 87 -2.10 -3.67 21.03
C LYS A 87 -2.81 -5.00 21.18
N SER A 88 -2.49 -5.71 22.25
CA SER A 88 -3.04 -7.00 22.68
C SER A 88 -3.99 -6.83 23.88
N GLY A 89 -4.81 -7.82 24.12
CA GLY A 89 -5.71 -7.87 25.26
C GLY A 89 -5.32 -8.94 26.25
N VAL A 90 -5.13 -8.58 27.53
CA VAL A 90 -4.81 -9.52 28.62
C VAL A 90 -6.06 -9.84 29.40
N PHE A 91 -6.28 -11.14 29.63
CA PHE A 91 -7.41 -11.68 30.39
C PHE A 91 -6.87 -12.64 31.45
N VAL A 92 -7.46 -12.61 32.64
CA VAL A 92 -7.08 -13.52 33.73
C VAL A 92 -8.33 -14.23 34.24
N TYR A 93 -8.27 -15.54 34.23
CA TYR A 93 -9.34 -16.42 34.70
C TYR A 93 -8.85 -17.24 35.91
N LYS A 94 -9.69 -17.34 36.92
CA LYS A 94 -9.49 -18.26 38.02
C LYS A 94 -10.13 -19.61 37.70
N GLN A 95 -9.38 -20.71 37.85
CA GLN A 95 -9.91 -22.05 37.64
C GLN A 95 -10.62 -22.51 38.89
N LEU A 96 -11.94 -22.67 38.85
CA LEU A 96 -12.75 -23.15 39.98
C LEU A 96 -12.87 -24.67 39.99
N THR A 97 -13.06 -25.26 38.80
CA THR A 97 -13.10 -26.70 38.54
C THR A 97 -12.49 -26.96 37.15
N GLN A 98 -12.35 -28.25 36.78
CA GLN A 98 -11.82 -28.60 35.44
C GLN A 98 -12.60 -27.97 34.27
N SER A 99 -13.89 -27.65 34.47
CA SER A 99 -14.77 -27.08 33.41
C SER A 99 -15.32 -25.69 33.73
N ARG A 100 -15.05 -25.14 34.91
CA ARG A 100 -15.60 -23.84 35.31
C ARG A 100 -14.48 -22.87 35.65
N VAL A 101 -14.48 -21.74 34.94
CA VAL A 101 -13.56 -20.63 35.17
C VAL A 101 -14.35 -19.35 35.54
N GLU A 102 -13.72 -18.50 36.31
CA GLU A 102 -14.25 -17.18 36.68
C GLU A 102 -13.30 -16.11 36.11
N GLU A 103 -13.84 -15.17 35.34
CA GLU A 103 -13.06 -14.06 34.80
C GLU A 103 -12.81 -13.02 35.91
N LEU A 104 -11.54 -12.77 36.19
CA LEU A 104 -11.13 -11.83 37.24
C LEU A 104 -10.68 -10.49 36.67
N TYR A 105 -10.06 -10.51 35.51
CA TYR A 105 -9.50 -9.31 34.89
C TYR A 105 -9.58 -9.37 33.36
N TRP A 106 -9.85 -8.24 32.76
CA TRP A 106 -9.75 -8.00 31.32
C TRP A 106 -9.22 -6.59 31.05
N SER A 107 -8.30 -6.44 30.13
CA SER A 107 -7.73 -5.14 29.76
C SER A 107 -8.51 -4.41 28.66
N THR A 108 -9.34 -5.11 27.91
CA THR A 108 -10.07 -4.56 26.76
C THR A 108 -11.38 -5.31 26.53
N ASN A 109 -12.40 -4.58 26.07
CA ASN A 109 -13.68 -5.15 25.62
C ASN A 109 -13.77 -5.31 24.08
N LYS A 110 -12.69 -4.99 23.35
CA LYS A 110 -12.65 -5.12 21.88
C LYS A 110 -12.49 -6.56 21.42
N MET A 111 -12.03 -7.43 22.30
CA MET A 111 -11.71 -8.84 22.05
C MET A 111 -12.31 -9.70 23.14
N THR A 112 -12.57 -10.97 22.82
CA THR A 112 -13.06 -11.95 23.77
C THR A 112 -12.27 -13.24 23.61
N VAL A 113 -12.07 -13.97 24.69
CA VAL A 113 -11.47 -15.32 24.65
C VAL A 113 -12.58 -16.33 24.39
N PRO A 114 -12.51 -17.11 23.29
CA PRO A 114 -13.51 -18.15 23.05
C PRO A 114 -13.48 -19.22 24.16
N SER A 115 -14.63 -19.65 24.63
CA SER A 115 -14.77 -20.59 25.74
C SER A 115 -14.05 -21.93 25.53
N THR A 116 -13.87 -22.34 24.29
CA THR A 116 -13.14 -23.56 23.90
C THR A 116 -11.66 -23.53 24.31
N PHE A 117 -11.07 -22.33 24.50
CA PHE A 117 -9.65 -22.16 24.87
C PHE A 117 -9.41 -21.96 26.36
N LEU A 118 -10.47 -21.83 27.16
CA LEU A 118 -10.35 -21.65 28.60
C LEU A 118 -9.82 -22.90 29.33
N ASN A 119 -9.82 -24.04 28.68
CA ASN A 119 -9.23 -25.29 29.18
C ASN A 119 -7.87 -25.63 28.53
N ALA A 120 -7.34 -24.73 27.68
CA ALA A 120 -6.09 -24.98 26.99
C ALA A 120 -4.91 -25.12 27.96
N VAL A 121 -3.99 -25.97 27.61
CA VAL A 121 -2.65 -26.05 28.26
C VAL A 121 -1.84 -24.88 27.66
N SER A 122 -0.85 -24.38 28.42
CA SER A 122 0.09 -23.33 27.96
C SER A 122 0.50 -23.54 26.52
N ASN A 123 0.11 -22.64 25.62
CA ASN A 123 0.43 -22.72 24.19
C ASN A 123 0.08 -21.43 23.46
N ILE A 124 0.65 -21.26 22.27
CA ILE A 124 0.24 -20.26 21.32
C ILE A 124 -0.66 -20.91 20.26
N GLN A 125 -1.81 -20.29 19.97
CA GLN A 125 -2.77 -20.83 19.02
C GLN A 125 -3.34 -19.73 18.13
N PHE A 126 -3.45 -20.01 16.84
CA PHE A 126 -4.14 -19.14 15.90
C PHE A 126 -5.65 -19.43 15.91
N VAL A 127 -6.44 -18.39 16.09
CA VAL A 127 -7.89 -18.48 16.26
C VAL A 127 -8.61 -17.56 15.31
N ASN A 128 -9.65 -18.08 14.70
CA ASN A 128 -10.60 -17.30 13.93
C ASN A 128 -11.79 -16.96 14.82
N SER A 129 -12.00 -15.68 15.09
CA SER A 129 -13.10 -15.14 15.88
C SER A 129 -14.10 -14.38 15.00
N SER A 130 -15.24 -14.02 15.58
CA SER A 130 -16.28 -13.23 14.87
C SER A 130 -15.79 -11.87 14.35
N ASN A 131 -14.75 -11.32 14.98
CA ASN A 131 -14.21 -9.99 14.67
C ASN A 131 -12.89 -10.05 13.89
N GLY A 132 -12.44 -11.24 13.47
CA GLY A 132 -11.21 -11.43 12.71
C GLY A 132 -10.30 -12.53 13.24
N HIS A 133 -9.03 -12.43 12.91
CA HIS A 133 -8.01 -13.42 13.23
C HIS A 133 -7.12 -12.93 14.37
N SER A 134 -6.89 -13.79 15.37
CA SER A 134 -6.07 -13.46 16.54
C SER A 134 -5.16 -14.65 16.92
N LEU A 135 -4.09 -14.35 17.63
CA LEU A 135 -3.30 -15.35 18.34
C LEU A 135 -3.68 -15.32 19.83
N LEU A 136 -3.86 -16.47 20.42
CA LEU A 136 -4.02 -16.65 21.84
C LEU A 136 -2.74 -17.20 22.41
N LEU A 137 -2.08 -16.43 23.29
CA LEU A 137 -0.98 -16.89 24.13
C LEU A 137 -1.57 -17.23 25.49
N THR A 138 -1.44 -18.46 25.91
CA THR A 138 -2.05 -18.93 27.15
C THR A 138 -0.98 -19.49 28.09
N ASN A 139 -1.07 -19.17 29.37
CA ASN A 139 -0.22 -19.76 30.40
C ASN A 139 -1.01 -20.02 31.68
N LYS A 140 -0.76 -21.18 32.30
CA LYS A 140 -1.32 -21.55 33.62
C LYS A 140 -0.31 -21.26 34.70
N ILE A 141 -0.73 -20.49 35.68
CA ILE A 141 0.08 -20.12 36.83
C ILE A 141 -0.62 -20.54 38.11
N ARG A 142 0.17 -20.86 39.11
CA ARG A 142 -0.34 -21.19 40.43
C ARG A 142 0.10 -20.15 41.47
N LEU A 143 -0.89 -19.46 42.05
CA LEU A 143 -0.67 -18.42 43.05
C LEU A 143 -1.54 -18.68 44.28
N ARG A 144 -0.97 -18.61 45.48
CA ARG A 144 -1.69 -18.80 46.74
C ARG A 144 -2.61 -20.02 46.75
N ASN A 145 -2.12 -21.15 46.21
CA ASN A 145 -2.84 -22.42 46.15
C ASN A 145 -4.06 -22.48 45.20
N ASN A 146 -4.25 -21.48 44.33
CA ASN A 146 -5.24 -21.46 43.27
C ASN A 146 -4.57 -21.46 41.91
N ASP A 147 -5.23 -22.10 40.95
CA ASP A 147 -4.77 -22.13 39.56
C ASP A 147 -5.46 -21.00 38.77
N TYR A 148 -4.66 -20.26 38.03
CA TYR A 148 -5.11 -19.16 37.17
C TYR A 148 -4.67 -19.43 35.74
N LEU A 149 -5.53 -19.04 34.78
CA LEU A 149 -5.22 -19.02 33.36
C LEU A 149 -5.02 -17.56 32.95
N VAL A 150 -3.85 -17.21 32.49
CA VAL A 150 -3.57 -15.91 31.88
C VAL A 150 -3.59 -16.08 30.36
N VAL A 151 -4.35 -15.23 29.69
CA VAL A 151 -4.52 -15.26 28.23
C VAL A 151 -4.18 -13.90 27.68
N ASN A 152 -3.26 -13.85 26.73
CA ASN A 152 -3.03 -12.66 25.91
C ASN A 152 -3.62 -12.89 24.51
N VAL A 153 -4.52 -12.02 24.09
CA VAL A 153 -5.15 -12.03 22.76
C VAL A 153 -4.49 -11.00 21.89
N LEU A 154 -3.69 -11.47 20.92
CA LEU A 154 -3.01 -10.62 19.96
C LEU A 154 -3.80 -10.59 18.64
N PRO A 155 -4.49 -9.49 18.31
CA PRO A 155 -5.22 -9.39 17.06
C PRO A 155 -4.22 -9.26 15.88
N ILE A 156 -4.39 -10.11 14.88
CA ILE A 156 -3.57 -10.10 13.66
C ILE A 156 -4.26 -9.34 12.55
N LYS A 157 -5.55 -9.61 12.37
CA LYS A 157 -6.37 -8.99 11.34
C LYS A 157 -7.78 -8.80 11.84
N TRP A 158 -8.31 -7.60 11.70
CA TRP A 158 -9.73 -7.33 11.90
C TRP A 158 -10.52 -7.73 10.67
N SER A 159 -11.69 -8.28 10.89
CA SER A 159 -12.67 -8.61 9.85
C SER A 159 -14.05 -8.45 10.44
N TYR A 160 -14.82 -7.50 9.96
CA TYR A 160 -16.14 -7.18 10.49
C TYR A 160 -17.21 -7.64 9.51
N PHE A 161 -18.33 -8.13 10.03
CA PHE A 161 -19.49 -8.51 9.21
C PHE A 161 -20.07 -7.31 8.44
N ILE A 162 -20.03 -6.12 9.05
CA ILE A 162 -20.43 -4.86 8.41
C ILE A 162 -19.22 -3.93 8.44
N GLU A 163 -18.71 -3.61 7.25
CA GLU A 163 -17.64 -2.65 7.10
C GLU A 163 -18.18 -1.24 6.90
N ASN A 164 -17.50 -0.26 7.50
CA ASN A 164 -17.80 1.15 7.33
C ASN A 164 -16.51 1.99 7.50
N LYS A 165 -16.63 3.31 7.50
CA LYS A 165 -15.48 4.21 7.64
C LYS A 165 -14.62 3.93 8.89
N TYR A 166 -15.22 3.40 9.97
CA TYR A 166 -14.57 3.17 11.27
C TYR A 166 -14.15 1.71 11.49
N PHE A 167 -14.88 0.78 10.88
CA PHE A 167 -14.67 -0.66 10.99
C PHE A 167 -14.32 -1.21 9.62
N LYS A 168 -13.03 -1.19 9.30
CA LYS A 168 -12.48 -1.78 8.06
C LYS A 168 -11.79 -3.06 8.37
N ALA A 169 -11.96 -4.04 7.49
CA ALA A 169 -11.13 -5.23 7.51
C ALA A 169 -9.70 -4.84 7.12
N ASP A 170 -8.74 -5.10 8.01
CA ASP A 170 -7.32 -4.86 7.72
C ASP A 170 -6.42 -5.56 8.75
N PHE A 171 -5.16 -5.71 8.39
CA PHE A 171 -4.14 -6.19 9.30
C PHE A 171 -3.81 -5.13 10.35
N VAL A 172 -3.69 -5.56 11.59
CA VAL A 172 -3.34 -4.67 12.69
C VAL A 172 -1.89 -4.20 12.50
N ASP A 173 -1.68 -2.87 12.58
CA ASP A 173 -0.39 -2.19 12.34
C ASP A 173 0.11 -2.15 10.90
N PHE A 174 -0.62 -2.73 9.96
CA PHE A 174 -0.25 -2.74 8.54
C PHE A 174 -1.42 -2.30 7.68
N PRO A 175 -1.80 -1.00 7.72
CA PRO A 175 -2.95 -0.50 6.99
C PRO A 175 -2.80 -0.70 5.48
N GLY A 176 -3.87 -1.19 4.85
CA GLY A 176 -3.91 -1.52 3.43
C GLY A 176 -3.33 -2.88 3.05
N LEU A 177 -2.80 -3.64 4.01
CA LEU A 177 -2.24 -4.96 3.72
C LEU A 177 -3.33 -5.96 3.30
N ASP A 178 -4.55 -5.81 3.80
CA ASP A 178 -5.67 -6.66 3.39
C ASP A 178 -6.05 -6.52 1.92
N GLU A 179 -5.74 -5.41 1.29
CA GLU A 179 -5.97 -5.25 -0.15
C GLU A 179 -5.13 -6.21 -1.00
N GLN A 180 -3.98 -6.64 -0.48
CA GLN A 180 -2.99 -7.45 -1.20
C GLN A 180 -2.92 -8.88 -0.70
N TYR A 181 -3.08 -9.10 0.61
CA TYR A 181 -2.85 -10.39 1.25
C TYR A 181 -4.10 -10.92 1.95
N SER A 182 -4.25 -12.25 1.92
CA SER A 182 -5.18 -13.00 2.75
C SER A 182 -4.43 -13.91 3.73
N ILE A 183 -5.10 -14.26 4.82
CA ILE A 183 -4.61 -15.26 5.77
C ILE A 183 -5.13 -16.63 5.34
N THR A 184 -4.25 -17.61 5.33
CA THR A 184 -4.55 -19.00 5.01
C THR A 184 -3.89 -19.96 6.01
N ASN A 185 -4.45 -21.15 6.18
CA ASN A 185 -3.85 -22.22 6.97
C ASN A 185 -2.96 -23.16 6.13
N ASN A 186 -2.71 -22.85 4.86
CA ASN A 186 -1.88 -23.67 3.99
C ASN A 186 -0.39 -23.29 4.15
N PRO A 187 0.45 -24.18 4.73
CA PRO A 187 1.87 -23.89 4.94
C PRO A 187 2.71 -23.84 3.65
N ALA A 188 2.14 -24.20 2.49
CA ALA A 188 2.83 -24.10 1.19
C ALA A 188 3.03 -22.65 0.73
N HIS A 189 2.24 -21.70 1.27
CA HIS A 189 2.41 -20.28 1.02
C HIS A 189 3.51 -19.68 1.91
N THR A 190 3.42 -18.42 2.30
CA THR A 190 4.41 -17.76 3.14
C THR A 190 4.10 -18.01 4.63
N PRO A 191 4.69 -19.03 5.27
CA PRO A 191 4.35 -19.44 6.64
C PRO A 191 4.98 -18.54 7.69
N ILE A 192 4.23 -18.32 8.77
CA ILE A 192 4.65 -17.56 9.95
C ILE A 192 4.69 -18.50 11.15
N TYR A 193 5.76 -18.39 11.94
CA TYR A 193 6.04 -19.24 13.09
C TYR A 193 6.20 -18.41 14.35
N SER A 194 5.93 -19.03 15.52
CA SER A 194 6.27 -18.51 16.85
C SER A 194 7.79 -18.53 17.08
N GLN A 195 8.25 -17.97 18.21
CA GLN A 195 9.64 -18.07 18.62
C GLN A 195 10.09 -19.54 18.79
N ASP A 196 9.21 -20.39 19.29
CA ASP A 196 9.44 -21.83 19.50
C ASP A 196 9.34 -22.65 18.21
N GLY A 197 9.15 -22.01 17.05
CA GLY A 197 9.03 -22.70 15.78
C GLY A 197 7.68 -23.37 15.52
N ILE A 198 6.65 -23.04 16.28
CA ILE A 198 5.30 -23.56 16.08
C ILE A 198 4.68 -22.81 14.87
N TYR A 199 4.15 -23.55 13.90
CA TYR A 199 3.41 -22.96 12.78
C TYR A 199 2.12 -22.30 13.29
N LEU A 200 1.90 -21.05 12.88
CA LEU A 200 0.74 -20.24 13.29
C LEU A 200 -0.28 -20.11 12.16
N PHE A 201 0.12 -19.49 11.07
CA PHE A 201 -0.68 -19.27 9.86
C PHE A 201 0.23 -18.92 8.69
N SER A 202 -0.32 -18.82 7.51
CA SER A 202 0.39 -18.34 6.32
C SER A 202 -0.30 -17.11 5.76
N ILE A 203 0.46 -16.28 5.06
CA ILE A 203 -0.08 -15.23 4.21
C ILE A 203 0.00 -15.64 2.75
N GLU A 204 -1.03 -15.30 2.00
CA GLU A 204 -1.16 -15.58 0.59
C GLU A 204 -1.51 -14.30 -0.16
N LEU A 205 -0.89 -14.09 -1.32
CA LEU A 205 -1.23 -12.98 -2.19
C LEU A 205 -2.62 -13.23 -2.81
N LYS A 206 -3.52 -12.28 -2.71
CA LYS A 206 -4.84 -12.38 -3.35
C LYS A 206 -4.70 -12.43 -4.86
N ASP A 207 -5.49 -13.27 -5.52
CA ASP A 207 -5.48 -13.45 -6.97
C ASP A 207 -5.63 -12.12 -7.72
N GLY A 208 -4.84 -11.98 -8.80
CA GLY A 208 -4.83 -10.77 -9.63
C GLY A 208 -4.11 -9.57 -9.03
N LYS A 209 -3.63 -9.65 -7.78
CA LYS A 209 -2.81 -8.59 -7.17
C LYS A 209 -1.34 -8.84 -7.48
N GLN A 210 -0.68 -7.83 -8.02
CA GLN A 210 0.78 -7.84 -8.19
C GLN A 210 1.40 -6.93 -7.12
N PHE A 211 2.66 -7.23 -6.73
CA PHE A 211 3.43 -6.51 -5.69
C PHE A 211 3.65 -5.02 -5.98
N VAL A 212 3.21 -4.49 -7.09
CA VAL A 212 3.46 -3.10 -7.44
C VAL A 212 2.30 -2.24 -6.97
N SER A 213 2.34 -1.86 -5.72
CA SER A 213 1.62 -0.68 -5.24
C SER A 213 2.43 0.55 -5.65
N TYR A 214 1.88 1.37 -6.53
CA TYR A 214 2.49 2.68 -6.78
C TYR A 214 2.22 3.59 -5.59
N ASP A 215 3.28 3.86 -4.83
CA ASP A 215 3.24 4.89 -3.80
C ASP A 215 2.94 6.26 -4.41
N ILE A 216 2.25 7.11 -3.66
CA ILE A 216 1.86 8.45 -4.11
C ILE A 216 3.05 9.29 -4.56
N ILE A 217 4.21 9.11 -3.92
CA ILE A 217 5.46 9.80 -4.27
C ILE A 217 5.95 9.35 -5.66
N THR A 218 5.93 8.06 -5.94
CA THR A 218 6.26 7.49 -7.25
C THR A 218 5.33 8.04 -8.34
N ILE A 219 4.03 8.11 -8.07
CA ILE A 219 3.03 8.67 -8.98
C ILE A 219 3.34 10.14 -9.27
N LEU A 220 3.58 10.95 -8.25
CA LEU A 220 3.89 12.37 -8.39
C LEU A 220 5.16 12.61 -9.21
N PHE A 221 6.24 11.87 -8.96
CA PHE A 221 7.47 12.00 -9.74
C PHE A 221 7.26 11.62 -11.21
N ARG A 222 6.53 10.54 -11.51
CA ARG A 222 6.26 10.14 -12.89
C ARG A 222 5.37 11.12 -13.62
N ILE A 223 4.31 11.62 -12.98
CA ILE A 223 3.45 12.67 -13.57
C ILE A 223 4.26 13.92 -13.85
N THR A 224 5.09 14.38 -12.92
CA THR A 224 5.95 15.56 -13.10
C THR A 224 6.94 15.34 -14.24
N ALA A 225 7.55 14.18 -14.34
CA ALA A 225 8.48 13.84 -15.44
C ALA A 225 7.79 13.92 -16.82
N ILE A 226 6.54 13.40 -16.92
CA ILE A 226 5.79 13.50 -18.17
C ILE A 226 5.43 14.95 -18.51
N LEU A 227 4.98 15.72 -17.52
CA LEU A 227 4.67 17.13 -17.73
C LEU A 227 5.90 17.90 -18.23
N LEU A 228 7.09 17.67 -17.66
CA LEU A 228 8.33 18.25 -18.15
C LEU A 228 8.66 17.81 -19.59
N LEU A 229 8.43 16.55 -19.92
CA LEU A 229 8.61 16.04 -21.29
C LEU A 229 7.64 16.71 -22.27
N LEU A 230 6.38 16.90 -21.90
CA LEU A 230 5.40 17.60 -22.72
C LEU A 230 5.76 19.10 -22.90
N ILE A 231 6.25 19.75 -21.84
CA ILE A 231 6.75 21.13 -21.89
C ILE A 231 7.97 21.22 -22.82
N PHE A 232 8.88 20.25 -22.77
CA PHE A 232 10.03 20.16 -23.65
C PHE A 232 9.60 20.05 -25.14
N ILE A 233 8.69 19.13 -25.45
CA ILE A 233 8.13 18.97 -26.81
C ILE A 233 7.48 20.29 -27.26
N HIS A 234 6.70 20.93 -26.38
CA HIS A 234 6.06 22.20 -26.66
C HIS A 234 7.08 23.33 -27.00
N ALA A 235 8.16 23.43 -26.18
CA ALA A 235 9.19 24.44 -26.37
C ALA A 235 9.95 24.25 -27.68
N ILE A 236 10.37 23.00 -27.99
CA ILE A 236 11.02 22.68 -29.27
C ILE A 236 10.08 23.01 -30.47
N THR A 237 8.81 22.63 -30.34
CA THR A 237 7.83 22.91 -31.39
C THR A 237 7.74 24.38 -31.69
N LYS A 238 7.70 25.26 -30.69
CA LYS A 238 7.70 26.72 -30.86
C LYS A 238 8.96 27.22 -31.57
N ASP A 239 10.15 26.75 -31.18
CA ASP A 239 11.41 27.13 -31.81
C ASP A 239 11.46 26.66 -33.29
N LEU A 240 10.88 25.50 -33.62
CA LEU A 240 10.72 24.98 -34.97
C LEU A 240 9.73 25.81 -35.81
N ILE A 241 8.61 26.25 -35.22
CA ILE A 241 7.66 27.14 -35.90
C ILE A 241 8.34 28.45 -36.24
N ALA A 242 9.09 29.04 -35.32
CA ALA A 242 9.84 30.28 -35.54
C ALA A 242 10.89 30.15 -36.66
N SER A 243 11.56 28.98 -36.74
CA SER A 243 12.64 28.74 -37.69
C SER A 243 12.17 28.26 -39.08
N PHE A 244 11.11 27.44 -39.14
CA PHE A 244 10.72 26.69 -40.34
C PHE A 244 9.24 26.80 -40.70
N GLY A 245 8.48 27.63 -39.97
CA GLY A 245 7.06 27.86 -40.17
C GLY A 245 6.16 26.84 -39.52
N PHE A 246 4.87 27.22 -39.39
CA PHE A 246 3.86 26.46 -38.62
C PHE A 246 3.73 25.00 -39.07
N ARG A 247 3.69 24.73 -40.39
CA ARG A 247 3.45 23.37 -40.93
C ARG A 247 4.48 22.37 -40.43
N ARG A 248 5.78 22.71 -40.46
CA ARG A 248 6.85 21.80 -40.03
C ARG A 248 6.91 21.61 -38.50
N GLY A 249 6.69 22.67 -37.74
CA GLY A 249 6.60 22.59 -36.29
C GLY A 249 5.40 21.77 -35.84
N PHE A 250 4.24 21.95 -36.47
CA PHE A 250 3.04 21.21 -36.16
C PHE A 250 3.19 19.68 -36.48
N GLN A 251 3.82 19.36 -37.63
CA GLN A 251 4.15 17.95 -37.93
C GLN A 251 5.03 17.32 -36.88
N PHE A 252 6.04 18.04 -36.39
CA PHE A 252 6.89 17.56 -35.30
C PHE A 252 6.08 17.30 -34.02
N LEU A 253 5.17 18.20 -33.64
CA LEU A 253 4.29 18.04 -32.50
C LEU A 253 3.45 16.74 -32.58
N LEU A 254 2.78 16.55 -33.73
CA LEU A 254 1.92 15.38 -33.95
C LEU A 254 2.71 14.08 -33.90
N ILE A 255 3.88 14.03 -34.56
CA ILE A 255 4.75 12.85 -34.57
C ILE A 255 5.24 12.55 -33.13
N SER A 256 5.65 13.58 -32.38
CA SER A 256 6.14 13.41 -31.01
C SER A 256 5.05 12.88 -30.06
N ILE A 257 3.83 13.40 -30.16
CA ILE A 257 2.69 12.92 -29.35
C ILE A 257 2.30 11.49 -29.75
N PHE A 258 2.28 11.19 -31.05
CA PHE A 258 1.99 9.86 -31.55
C PHE A 258 3.02 8.84 -31.03
N LEU A 259 4.31 9.16 -31.12
CA LEU A 259 5.39 8.30 -30.62
C LEU A 259 5.30 8.11 -29.10
N LEU A 260 5.05 9.19 -28.35
CA LEU A 260 4.88 9.10 -26.89
C LEU A 260 3.71 8.16 -26.54
N ARG A 261 2.60 8.28 -27.26
CA ARG A 261 1.43 7.44 -27.06
C ARG A 261 1.68 5.97 -27.46
N LEU A 262 2.36 5.77 -28.57
CA LEU A 262 2.78 4.43 -29.01
C LEU A 262 3.68 3.75 -27.97
N ILE A 263 4.67 4.48 -27.43
CA ILE A 263 5.53 3.97 -26.37
C ILE A 263 4.70 3.58 -25.14
N SER A 264 3.70 4.38 -24.76
CA SER A 264 2.84 4.08 -23.61
C SER A 264 1.94 2.85 -23.81
N TYR A 265 1.67 2.45 -25.04
CA TYR A 265 0.94 1.20 -25.34
C TYR A 265 1.85 -0.03 -25.40
N LEU A 266 3.09 0.14 -25.90
CA LEU A 266 4.01 -0.97 -26.07
C LEU A 266 4.79 -1.31 -24.80
N PHE A 267 4.99 -0.35 -23.94
CA PHE A 267 5.80 -0.47 -22.73
C PHE A 267 5.03 0.07 -21.50
N PRO A 268 5.30 -0.43 -20.30
CA PRO A 268 4.73 0.11 -19.06
C PRO A 268 5.35 1.48 -18.70
N PHE A 269 5.20 2.43 -19.63
CA PHE A 269 5.72 3.81 -19.50
C PHE A 269 4.57 4.81 -19.68
N PRO A 270 4.49 5.80 -18.80
CA PRO A 270 5.24 6.03 -17.55
C PRO A 270 4.76 5.16 -16.39
N PHE A 271 3.60 4.57 -16.54
CA PHE A 271 2.96 3.66 -15.60
C PHE A 271 2.61 2.35 -16.29
N ASP A 272 2.54 1.29 -15.52
CA ASP A 272 1.80 0.12 -15.92
C ASP A 272 0.30 0.42 -15.73
N TYR A 273 -0.32 0.91 -16.78
CA TYR A 273 -1.72 1.34 -16.74
C TYR A 273 -2.69 0.23 -16.37
N THR A 274 -2.34 -1.03 -16.63
CA THR A 274 -3.18 -2.20 -16.29
C THR A 274 -3.40 -2.35 -14.78
N LYS A 275 -2.56 -1.72 -13.97
CA LYS A 275 -2.62 -1.75 -12.50
C LYS A 275 -3.47 -0.62 -11.89
N LEU A 276 -3.93 0.30 -12.71
CA LEU A 276 -4.77 1.41 -12.27
C LEU A 276 -6.22 1.09 -12.61
N SER A 277 -7.12 1.16 -11.63
CA SER A 277 -8.54 0.85 -11.80
C SER A 277 -9.22 1.65 -12.91
N LEU A 278 -8.77 2.89 -13.15
CA LEU A 278 -9.28 3.74 -14.23
C LEU A 278 -8.98 3.17 -15.64
N PHE A 279 -7.96 2.31 -15.75
CA PHE A 279 -7.54 1.67 -17.00
C PHE A 279 -7.98 0.21 -17.11
N ASP A 280 -8.84 -0.24 -16.18
CA ASP A 280 -9.41 -1.58 -16.23
C ASP A 280 -10.41 -1.68 -17.39
N PRO A 281 -10.18 -2.57 -18.38
CA PRO A 281 -11.07 -2.75 -19.52
C PRO A 281 -12.47 -3.24 -19.12
N SER A 282 -12.64 -3.84 -17.94
CA SER A 282 -13.94 -4.32 -17.45
C SER A 282 -14.92 -3.19 -17.16
N ILE A 283 -14.42 -1.98 -16.85
CA ILE A 283 -15.25 -0.81 -16.54
C ILE A 283 -15.76 -0.14 -17.83
N TYR A 284 -14.93 -0.09 -18.87
CA TYR A 284 -15.26 0.54 -20.13
C TYR A 284 -14.34 0.00 -21.23
N ALA A 285 -14.88 -0.78 -22.15
CA ALA A 285 -14.17 -1.22 -23.35
C ALA A 285 -15.02 -0.92 -24.58
N SER A 286 -14.64 0.12 -25.36
CA SER A 286 -15.41 0.45 -26.54
C SER A 286 -14.72 0.14 -27.86
N ASN A 287 -13.40 0.41 -27.99
CA ASN A 287 -12.68 0.28 -29.24
C ASN A 287 -11.18 0.02 -29.01
N PHE A 288 -10.48 -0.44 -30.06
CA PHE A 288 -9.02 -0.62 -30.05
C PHE A 288 -8.24 0.65 -29.66
N LEU A 289 -8.75 1.85 -30.01
CA LEU A 289 -8.12 3.13 -29.67
C LEU A 289 -8.40 3.60 -28.24
N HIS A 290 -9.46 3.09 -27.63
CA HIS A 290 -9.90 3.44 -26.29
C HIS A 290 -10.24 2.15 -25.54
N PRO A 291 -9.24 1.33 -25.19
CA PRO A 291 -9.48 0.06 -24.48
C PRO A 291 -9.93 0.26 -23.03
N SER A 292 -9.79 1.48 -22.49
CA SER A 292 -10.21 1.82 -21.14
C SER A 292 -10.72 3.27 -21.02
N LEU A 293 -11.42 3.56 -19.93
CA LEU A 293 -11.85 4.92 -19.59
C LEU A 293 -10.65 5.86 -19.39
N GLY A 294 -9.56 5.36 -18.81
CA GLY A 294 -8.31 6.09 -18.63
C GLY A 294 -7.68 6.49 -19.97
N ASP A 295 -7.71 5.59 -20.95
CA ASP A 295 -7.20 5.89 -22.31
C ASP A 295 -8.02 6.98 -22.99
N LEU A 296 -9.35 6.91 -22.90
CA LEU A 296 -10.24 7.94 -23.41
C LEU A 296 -9.92 9.31 -22.79
N PHE A 297 -9.74 9.35 -21.47
CA PHE A 297 -9.42 10.57 -20.74
C PHE A 297 -8.05 11.16 -21.17
N LEU A 298 -7.00 10.34 -21.24
CA LEU A 298 -5.69 10.80 -21.69
C LEU A 298 -5.71 11.30 -23.13
N ASN A 299 -6.37 10.59 -24.04
CA ASN A 299 -6.47 11.00 -25.45
C ASN A 299 -7.26 12.31 -25.58
N SER A 300 -8.29 12.53 -24.76
CA SER A 300 -9.06 13.78 -24.74
C SER A 300 -8.21 14.97 -24.27
N ILE A 301 -7.38 14.81 -23.24
CA ILE A 301 -6.45 15.85 -22.76
C ILE A 301 -5.41 16.18 -23.84
N LEU A 302 -4.81 15.18 -24.47
CA LEU A 302 -3.84 15.38 -25.55
C LEU A 302 -4.45 16.08 -26.74
N PHE A 303 -5.67 15.70 -27.15
CA PHE A 303 -6.41 16.35 -28.23
C PHE A 303 -6.73 17.81 -27.90
N TYR A 304 -7.23 18.08 -26.68
CA TYR A 304 -7.46 19.44 -26.21
C TYR A 304 -6.19 20.30 -26.27
N TRP A 305 -5.07 19.75 -25.84
CA TRP A 305 -3.79 20.46 -25.87
C TRP A 305 -3.34 20.78 -27.31
N ILE A 306 -3.47 19.81 -28.24
CA ILE A 306 -3.19 20.03 -29.66
C ILE A 306 -4.07 21.17 -30.23
N MET A 307 -5.37 21.12 -29.98
CA MET A 307 -6.31 22.16 -30.49
C MET A 307 -5.99 23.52 -29.90
N ARG A 308 -5.69 23.61 -28.62
CA ARG A 308 -5.26 24.86 -27.98
C ARG A 308 -3.94 25.38 -28.57
N PHE A 309 -3.00 24.48 -28.83
CA PHE A 309 -1.73 24.83 -29.46
C PHE A 309 -1.95 25.42 -30.89
N VAL A 310 -2.77 24.75 -31.68
CA VAL A 310 -3.14 25.25 -33.03
C VAL A 310 -3.77 26.64 -32.95
N LYS A 311 -4.79 26.81 -32.11
CA LYS A 311 -5.46 28.09 -31.92
C LYS A 311 -4.47 29.22 -31.61
N ASN A 312 -3.52 28.98 -30.70
CA ASN A 312 -2.61 30.03 -30.24
C ASN A 312 -1.49 30.37 -31.24
N ASN A 313 -1.11 29.44 -32.12
CA ASN A 313 0.04 29.63 -33.00
C ASN A 313 -0.36 29.82 -34.47
N TYR A 314 -1.58 29.42 -34.89
CA TYR A 314 -2.06 29.57 -36.25
C TYR A 314 -2.54 31.01 -36.56
N SER A 315 -3.19 31.67 -35.62
CA SER A 315 -3.67 33.06 -35.77
C SER A 315 -2.53 34.07 -35.94
N VAL A 316 -1.41 33.88 -35.26
CA VAL A 316 -0.21 34.70 -35.38
C VAL A 316 0.39 34.65 -36.79
N HIS A 317 0.23 33.53 -37.49
CA HIS A 317 0.77 33.37 -38.86
C HIS A 317 -0.09 34.05 -39.95
N ILE A 318 -1.39 34.20 -39.71
CA ILE A 318 -2.30 34.91 -40.64
C ILE A 318 -2.02 36.41 -40.59
N ASP A 319 -1.83 36.98 -39.39
CA ASP A 319 -1.54 38.42 -39.23
C ASP A 319 -0.19 38.84 -39.86
N LEU A 320 0.83 37.97 -39.74
CA LEU A 320 2.12 38.23 -40.40
C LEU A 320 2.05 38.16 -41.92
N ARG A 321 1.16 37.38 -42.50
CA ARG A 321 0.97 37.28 -43.95
C ARG A 321 0.15 38.44 -44.53
N SER A 322 -0.82 38.95 -43.78
CA SER A 322 -1.63 40.11 -44.19
C SER A 322 -0.79 41.39 -44.21
N ASN A 323 0.19 41.53 -43.31
CA ASN A 323 1.10 42.69 -43.28
C ASN A 323 2.24 42.64 -44.32
N GLN A 324 2.47 41.52 -45.01
CA GLN A 324 3.43 41.41 -46.11
C GLN A 324 2.80 41.59 -47.50
N SER A 325 1.47 41.67 -47.60
CA SER A 325 0.70 41.85 -48.86
C SER A 325 0.05 43.26 -48.99
N SER A 326 0.36 44.17 -48.10
CA SER A 326 0.08 45.59 -48.16
C SER A 326 1.40 46.37 -48.26
#